data_50d47e040f9702a798d035e1f4e3786b
#
_entry.id   50d47e040f9702a798d035e1f4e3786b
#
_cell.length_a   1.000
_cell.length_b   1.000
_cell.length_c   1.000
_cell.angle_alpha   90.00
_cell.angle_beta   90.00
_cell.angle_gamma   90.00
#
_symmetry.space_group_name_H-M   'P 1'
#
loop_
_entity.id
_entity.type
_entity.pdbx_description
1 polymer ?
#
loop_
_entity_poly.entity_id
_entity_poly.type
_entity_poly.pdbx_seq_one_letter_code
_entity_poly.pdbx_strand_id
1 'polypeptide(L)'
;VQAWAVLNGYTDLDGIGDGGGENDPVVNVSWYDVAKWCNARSEKEGLTPVYQLAGEATYKTGESVPTLNARASGYRLPTEAEWEWAASGGAQTQGFVYSGSDDVGAVAWHSHNSPKGPQAVGLKSANELGIYDMSGNVYEWCWDLCDEENPHRRFRGGSFVNIPDYCTVTFRDNLGYPSNRLNCIGFRLARGAWN
;
A
#
# COMPACT_ATOMS: atom_id res chain seq x y z
N VAL A 1 -9.06 5.25 12.68
CA VAL A 1 -7.67 5.01 13.14
C VAL A 1 -6.97 6.32 13.43
N GLN A 2 -6.95 7.27 12.50
CA GLN A 2 -6.15 8.51 12.60
C GLN A 2 -6.42 9.33 13.87
N ALA A 3 -7.68 9.66 14.17
CA ALA A 3 -8.02 10.43 15.39
C ALA A 3 -7.57 9.72 16.69
N TRP A 4 -7.66 8.39 16.74
CA TRP A 4 -7.12 7.60 17.84
C TRP A 4 -5.59 7.67 17.88
N ALA A 5 -4.95 7.55 16.72
CA ALA A 5 -3.50 7.56 16.58
C ALA A 5 -2.87 8.83 17.13
N VAL A 6 -3.39 10.00 16.75
CA VAL A 6 -2.91 11.31 17.23
C VAL A 6 -2.95 11.39 18.75
N LEU A 7 -4.05 10.95 19.38
CA LEU A 7 -4.20 10.91 20.84
C LEU A 7 -3.28 9.91 21.54
N ASN A 8 -2.70 8.95 20.80
CA ASN A 8 -1.82 7.90 21.31
C ASN A 8 -0.36 8.05 20.87
N GLY A 9 0.05 9.26 20.53
CA GLY A 9 1.43 9.63 20.29
C GLY A 9 1.91 9.53 18.84
N TYR A 10 1.02 9.22 17.88
CA TYR A 10 1.29 9.27 16.44
C TYR A 10 0.98 10.66 15.88
N THR A 11 1.61 11.68 16.45
CA THR A 11 1.28 13.09 16.16
C THR A 11 1.52 13.49 14.71
N ASP A 12 2.45 12.83 14.02
CA ASP A 12 2.76 13.07 12.61
C ASP A 12 1.63 12.65 11.66
N LEU A 13 0.65 11.89 12.15
CA LEU A 13 -0.49 11.44 11.34
C LEU A 13 -1.66 12.46 11.37
N ASP A 14 -1.52 13.56 12.07
CA ASP A 14 -2.55 14.60 12.10
C ASP A 14 -2.66 15.29 10.73
N GLY A 15 -3.86 15.29 10.16
CA GLY A 15 -4.12 15.88 8.85
C GLY A 15 -3.43 15.19 7.66
N ILE A 16 -2.85 13.99 7.85
CA ILE A 16 -2.16 13.25 6.78
C ILE A 16 -3.13 12.34 6.04
N GLY A 17 -2.97 12.32 4.71
CA GLY A 17 -3.76 11.50 3.80
C GLY A 17 -5.10 12.16 3.41
N ASP A 18 -5.41 12.03 2.12
CA ASP A 18 -6.66 12.47 1.55
C ASP A 18 -7.48 11.25 1.13
N GLY A 19 -8.76 11.26 1.46
CA GLY A 19 -9.77 10.36 0.93
C GLY A 19 -11.01 11.20 0.66
N GLY A 20 -11.50 11.22 -0.57
CA GLY A 20 -12.65 12.05 -0.96
C GLY A 20 -13.96 11.62 -0.31
N GLY A 21 -14.08 10.32 0.01
CA GLY A 21 -15.25 9.70 0.63
C GLY A 21 -14.91 8.43 1.39
N GLU A 22 -15.90 7.81 2.00
CA GLU A 22 -15.74 6.61 2.84
C GLU A 22 -15.12 5.42 2.08
N ASN A 23 -15.41 5.34 0.78
CA ASN A 23 -14.94 4.26 -0.08
C ASN A 23 -13.82 4.67 -1.04
N ASP A 24 -13.28 5.88 -0.91
CA ASP A 24 -12.16 6.30 -1.75
C ASP A 24 -10.84 5.76 -1.19
N PRO A 25 -9.86 5.47 -2.05
CA PRO A 25 -8.53 5.10 -1.57
C PRO A 25 -7.89 6.29 -0.84
N VAL A 26 -7.21 6.02 0.25
CA VAL A 26 -6.39 7.04 0.92
C VAL A 26 -5.13 7.27 0.09
N VAL A 27 -4.87 8.54 -0.25
CA VAL A 27 -3.70 9.01 -1.01
C VAL A 27 -2.96 10.11 -0.26
N ASN A 28 -1.91 10.69 -0.84
CA ASN A 28 -1.08 11.71 -0.19
C ASN A 28 -0.48 11.24 1.14
N VAL A 29 -0.08 9.98 1.21
CA VAL A 29 0.60 9.34 2.34
C VAL A 29 2.00 8.90 1.94
N SER A 30 3.00 9.20 2.76
CA SER A 30 4.36 8.70 2.60
C SER A 30 4.48 7.26 3.10
N TRP A 31 5.55 6.58 2.70
CA TRP A 31 5.86 5.25 3.21
C TRP A 31 6.01 5.25 4.75
N TYR A 32 6.60 6.31 5.30
CA TYR A 32 6.74 6.49 6.75
C TYR A 32 5.39 6.69 7.45
N ASP A 33 4.47 7.44 6.85
CA ASP A 33 3.13 7.63 7.39
C ASP A 33 2.37 6.31 7.44
N VAL A 34 2.49 5.51 6.37
CA VAL A 34 1.83 4.19 6.32
C VAL A 34 2.39 3.23 7.36
N ALA A 35 3.72 3.19 7.56
CA ALA A 35 4.32 2.36 8.60
C ALA A 35 3.81 2.75 10.01
N LYS A 36 3.76 4.04 10.32
CA LYS A 36 3.17 4.55 11.58
C LYS A 36 1.68 4.23 11.70
N TRP A 37 0.94 4.37 10.61
CA TRP A 37 -0.50 4.06 10.58
C TRP A 37 -0.77 2.56 10.83
N CYS A 38 0.05 1.66 10.27
CA CYS A 38 -0.02 0.22 10.55
C CYS A 38 0.16 -0.08 12.04
N ASN A 39 1.15 0.56 12.68
CA ASN A 39 1.39 0.42 14.11
C ASN A 39 0.20 0.96 14.94
N ALA A 40 -0.31 2.16 14.59
CA ALA A 40 -1.44 2.76 15.26
C ALA A 40 -2.70 1.88 15.18
N ARG A 41 -2.95 1.31 14.01
CA ARG A 41 -4.06 0.37 13.82
C ARG A 41 -3.85 -0.89 14.66
N SER A 42 -2.64 -1.42 14.68
CA SER A 42 -2.30 -2.61 15.47
C SER A 42 -2.56 -2.37 16.95
N GLU A 43 -2.01 -1.29 17.52
CA GLU A 43 -2.22 -0.93 18.93
C GLU A 43 -3.70 -0.71 19.25
N LYS A 44 -4.45 -0.01 18.38
CA LYS A 44 -5.88 0.22 18.55
C LYS A 44 -6.70 -1.07 18.62
N GLU A 45 -6.25 -2.11 17.92
CA GLU A 45 -6.90 -3.42 17.90
C GLU A 45 -6.29 -4.42 18.91
N GLY A 46 -5.39 -3.97 19.80
CA GLY A 46 -4.75 -4.82 20.81
C GLY A 46 -3.71 -5.79 20.24
N LEU A 47 -3.18 -5.51 19.05
CA LEU A 47 -2.16 -6.30 18.38
C LEU A 47 -0.77 -5.74 18.66
N THR A 48 0.26 -6.60 18.58
CA THR A 48 1.65 -6.17 18.74
C THR A 48 2.13 -5.46 17.46
N PRO A 49 2.55 -4.17 17.53
CA PRO A 49 3.06 -3.41 16.40
C PRO A 49 4.25 -4.05 15.70
N VAL A 50 4.34 -3.83 14.38
CA VAL A 50 5.40 -4.42 13.54
C VAL A 50 6.66 -3.57 13.52
N TYR A 51 6.52 -2.26 13.48
CA TYR A 51 7.63 -1.35 13.21
C TYR A 51 8.19 -0.75 14.50
N GLN A 52 9.51 -0.88 14.68
CA GLN A 52 10.23 -0.45 15.89
C GLN A 52 11.40 0.46 15.54
N LEU A 53 11.77 1.33 16.47
CA LEU A 53 13.04 2.06 16.47
C LEU A 53 14.07 1.34 17.35
N ALA A 54 15.28 1.87 17.41
CA ALA A 54 16.32 1.37 18.30
C ALA A 54 15.82 1.30 19.77
N GLY A 55 16.16 0.22 20.47
CA GLY A 55 15.69 -0.05 21.83
C GLY A 55 14.26 -0.60 21.91
N GLU A 56 13.76 -1.18 20.82
CA GLU A 56 12.43 -1.81 20.72
C GLU A 56 11.24 -0.85 20.93
N ALA A 57 11.48 0.46 20.86
CA ALA A 57 10.39 1.44 20.94
C ALA A 57 9.50 1.38 19.70
N THR A 58 8.18 1.38 19.90
CA THR A 58 7.22 1.45 18.79
C THR A 58 7.46 2.69 17.93
N TYR A 59 7.55 2.53 16.60
CA TYR A 59 7.73 3.62 15.67
C TYR A 59 6.43 4.44 15.56
N LYS A 60 6.43 5.64 16.15
CA LYS A 60 5.24 6.53 16.21
C LYS A 60 5.43 7.86 15.49
N THR A 61 6.67 8.39 15.43
CA THR A 61 6.96 9.70 14.86
C THR A 61 8.28 9.71 14.09
N GLY A 62 8.46 10.72 13.25
CA GLY A 62 9.66 10.93 12.44
C GLY A 62 9.68 10.15 11.12
N GLU A 63 10.80 10.29 10.42
CA GLU A 63 11.04 9.66 9.10
C GLU A 63 12.30 8.77 9.14
N SER A 64 12.53 8.08 10.24
CA SER A 64 13.58 7.08 10.35
C SER A 64 13.10 5.74 9.81
N VAL A 65 13.97 4.99 9.15
CA VAL A 65 13.67 3.63 8.69
C VAL A 65 13.55 2.72 9.92
N PRO A 66 12.37 2.15 10.19
CA PRO A 66 12.19 1.28 11.34
C PRO A 66 12.75 -0.11 11.07
N THR A 67 13.02 -0.83 12.15
CA THR A 67 13.27 -2.28 12.13
C THR A 67 11.97 -3.04 12.37
N LEU A 68 12.00 -4.35 12.10
CA LEU A 68 10.84 -5.23 12.25
C LEU A 68 10.87 -5.94 13.61
N ASN A 69 9.72 -5.95 14.28
CA ASN A 69 9.50 -6.76 15.47
C ASN A 69 9.20 -8.21 15.08
N ALA A 70 10.11 -9.14 15.35
CA ALA A 70 9.93 -10.56 15.05
C ALA A 70 8.75 -11.23 15.77
N ARG A 71 8.20 -10.57 16.82
CA ARG A 71 7.07 -11.08 17.61
C ARG A 71 5.74 -10.37 17.26
N ALA A 72 5.75 -9.55 16.20
CA ALA A 72 4.58 -8.79 15.82
C ALA A 72 3.41 -9.68 15.37
N SER A 73 2.21 -9.24 15.70
CA SER A 73 0.95 -9.84 15.23
C SER A 73 0.08 -8.83 14.49
N GLY A 74 0.58 -7.59 14.37
CA GLY A 74 -0.13 -6.44 13.84
C GLY A 74 -0.12 -6.33 12.32
N TYR A 75 -0.59 -5.19 11.87
CA TYR A 75 -0.65 -4.82 10.46
C TYR A 75 0.69 -4.28 9.97
N ARG A 76 0.95 -4.49 8.68
CA ARG A 76 2.15 -4.05 7.99
C ARG A 76 1.89 -3.76 6.51
N LEU A 77 2.84 -3.14 5.86
CA LEU A 77 2.94 -3.14 4.41
C LEU A 77 3.19 -4.58 3.90
N PRO A 78 2.66 -4.96 2.74
CA PRO A 78 3.09 -6.18 2.07
C PRO A 78 4.54 -6.04 1.63
N THR A 79 5.27 -7.16 1.54
CA THR A 79 6.48 -7.19 0.70
C THR A 79 6.08 -7.09 -0.77
N GLU A 80 7.02 -6.72 -1.64
CA GLU A 80 6.77 -6.68 -3.07
C GLU A 80 6.37 -8.06 -3.60
N ALA A 81 7.01 -9.11 -3.11
CA ALA A 81 6.69 -10.49 -3.48
C ALA A 81 5.28 -10.91 -3.04
N GLU A 82 4.87 -10.56 -1.82
CA GLU A 82 3.51 -10.82 -1.34
C GLU A 82 2.47 -10.06 -2.17
N TRP A 83 2.77 -8.80 -2.50
CA TRP A 83 1.90 -7.98 -3.32
C TRP A 83 1.71 -8.60 -4.72
N GLU A 84 2.82 -8.97 -5.39
CA GLU A 84 2.80 -9.55 -6.72
C GLU A 84 2.11 -10.92 -6.74
N TRP A 85 2.37 -11.76 -5.71
CA TRP A 85 1.68 -13.05 -5.56
C TRP A 85 0.17 -12.87 -5.41
N ALA A 86 -0.26 -11.92 -4.59
CA ALA A 86 -1.69 -11.61 -4.40
C ALA A 86 -2.33 -11.03 -5.66
N ALA A 87 -1.64 -10.13 -6.37
CA ALA A 87 -2.10 -9.53 -7.62
C ALA A 87 -2.24 -10.57 -8.75
N SER A 88 -1.35 -11.56 -8.79
CA SER A 88 -1.37 -12.63 -9.79
C SER A 88 -2.42 -13.72 -9.51
N GLY A 89 -3.27 -13.59 -8.47
CA GLY A 89 -4.27 -14.60 -8.13
C GLY A 89 -3.76 -15.72 -7.22
N GLY A 90 -2.54 -15.61 -6.69
CA GLY A 90 -1.95 -16.56 -5.75
C GLY A 90 -1.90 -17.98 -6.28
N ALA A 91 -2.33 -18.94 -5.46
CA ALA A 91 -2.42 -20.35 -5.86
C ALA A 91 -3.55 -20.64 -6.88
N GLN A 92 -4.42 -19.68 -7.16
CA GLN A 92 -5.53 -19.78 -8.11
C GLN A 92 -5.24 -19.04 -9.43
N THR A 93 -4.02 -18.57 -9.61
CA THR A 93 -3.61 -17.78 -10.78
C THR A 93 -4.00 -18.42 -12.11
N GLN A 94 -4.52 -17.61 -13.01
CA GLN A 94 -4.80 -17.98 -14.40
C GLN A 94 -3.79 -17.37 -15.38
N GLY A 95 -2.77 -16.66 -14.86
CA GLY A 95 -1.69 -16.06 -15.66
C GLY A 95 -2.08 -14.81 -16.42
N PHE A 96 -3.12 -14.10 -15.98
CA PHE A 96 -3.55 -12.85 -16.58
C PHE A 96 -2.49 -11.75 -16.52
N VAL A 97 -2.50 -10.85 -17.49
CA VAL A 97 -1.61 -9.69 -17.57
C VAL A 97 -1.94 -8.67 -16.47
N TYR A 98 -3.21 -8.45 -16.19
CA TYR A 98 -3.71 -7.61 -15.10
C TYR A 98 -4.32 -8.47 -14.00
N SER A 99 -4.50 -7.94 -12.83
CA SER A 99 -5.05 -8.70 -11.71
C SER A 99 -6.50 -9.09 -11.97
N GLY A 100 -6.70 -10.36 -12.32
CA GLY A 100 -8.00 -11.00 -12.56
C GLY A 100 -8.50 -10.97 -14.01
N SER A 101 -7.77 -10.37 -14.99
CA SER A 101 -8.18 -10.37 -16.40
C SER A 101 -7.06 -9.94 -17.35
N ASP A 102 -7.16 -10.31 -18.64
CA ASP A 102 -6.39 -9.70 -19.72
C ASP A 102 -7.07 -8.44 -20.29
N ASP A 103 -8.35 -8.19 -19.94
CA ASP A 103 -9.02 -6.94 -20.24
C ASP A 103 -8.78 -5.92 -19.12
N VAL A 104 -7.90 -4.95 -19.37
CA VAL A 104 -7.59 -3.87 -18.43
C VAL A 104 -8.84 -3.07 -18.03
N GLY A 105 -9.79 -2.89 -18.94
CA GLY A 105 -11.02 -2.15 -18.69
C GLY A 105 -11.92 -2.81 -17.63
N ALA A 106 -11.85 -4.14 -17.50
CA ALA A 106 -12.64 -4.89 -16.54
C ALA A 106 -12.11 -4.76 -15.08
N VAL A 107 -10.80 -4.56 -14.91
CA VAL A 107 -10.14 -4.69 -13.58
C VAL A 107 -9.40 -3.45 -13.11
N ALA A 108 -9.12 -2.46 -14.00
CA ALA A 108 -8.27 -1.32 -13.67
C ALA A 108 -8.92 0.04 -13.96
N TRP A 109 -8.63 1.01 -13.07
CA TRP A 109 -8.80 2.42 -13.32
C TRP A 109 -7.45 3.01 -13.75
N HIS A 110 -7.37 3.57 -14.96
CA HIS A 110 -6.16 4.08 -15.59
C HIS A 110 -6.44 5.39 -16.35
N SER A 111 -5.45 6.04 -16.95
CA SER A 111 -5.58 7.38 -17.55
C SER A 111 -6.65 7.50 -18.63
N HIS A 112 -6.97 6.41 -19.33
CA HIS A 112 -7.96 6.46 -20.41
C HIS A 112 -9.41 6.31 -19.92
N ASN A 113 -9.63 5.77 -18.69
CA ASN A 113 -10.98 5.55 -18.15
C ASN A 113 -11.25 6.25 -16.81
N SER A 114 -10.21 6.86 -16.19
CA SER A 114 -10.33 7.64 -14.96
C SER A 114 -9.50 8.94 -14.99
N PRO A 115 -9.68 9.83 -15.98
CA PRO A 115 -8.81 11.00 -16.18
C PRO A 115 -8.94 12.10 -15.10
N LYS A 116 -9.94 12.02 -14.24
CA LYS A 116 -10.22 13.05 -13.23
C LYS A 116 -9.65 12.75 -11.84
N GLY A 117 -9.24 11.51 -11.58
CA GLY A 117 -8.75 11.10 -10.27
C GLY A 117 -9.00 9.63 -9.97
N PRO A 118 -8.61 9.19 -8.77
CA PRO A 118 -8.92 7.85 -8.31
C PRO A 118 -10.45 7.65 -8.17
N GLN A 119 -10.88 6.41 -8.17
CA GLN A 119 -12.28 6.03 -8.02
C GLN A 119 -12.48 5.32 -6.69
N ALA A 120 -13.72 5.24 -6.23
CA ALA A 120 -14.09 4.43 -5.07
C ALA A 120 -13.62 2.98 -5.27
N VAL A 121 -13.16 2.35 -4.19
CA VAL A 121 -12.61 0.99 -4.22
C VAL A 121 -13.69 -0.05 -4.52
N GLY A 122 -13.29 -1.16 -5.15
CA GLY A 122 -14.18 -2.30 -5.38
C GLY A 122 -15.20 -2.12 -6.50
N LEU A 123 -15.05 -1.13 -7.38
CA LEU A 123 -15.98 -0.89 -8.49
C LEU A 123 -15.64 -1.68 -9.77
N LYS A 124 -14.45 -2.24 -9.85
CA LYS A 124 -14.02 -3.12 -10.93
C LYS A 124 -14.12 -4.59 -10.48
N SER A 125 -13.82 -5.53 -11.37
CA SER A 125 -13.81 -6.94 -11.01
C SER A 125 -12.64 -7.28 -10.08
N ALA A 126 -12.89 -8.18 -9.12
CA ALA A 126 -11.85 -8.74 -8.28
C ALA A 126 -11.01 -9.78 -9.05
N ASN A 127 -9.82 -10.07 -8.54
CA ASN A 127 -9.03 -11.19 -9.02
C ASN A 127 -9.50 -12.54 -8.43
N GLU A 128 -8.79 -13.62 -8.73
CA GLU A 128 -9.14 -15.00 -8.34
C GLU A 128 -9.17 -15.21 -6.81
N LEU A 129 -8.52 -14.34 -6.05
CA LEU A 129 -8.55 -14.34 -4.57
C LEU A 129 -9.64 -13.43 -4.00
N GLY A 130 -10.47 -12.79 -4.84
CA GLY A 130 -11.48 -11.83 -4.41
C GLY A 130 -10.89 -10.46 -4.01
N ILE A 131 -9.67 -10.14 -4.44
CA ILE A 131 -8.98 -8.88 -4.13
C ILE A 131 -9.23 -7.88 -5.26
N TYR A 132 -9.63 -6.66 -4.88
CA TYR A 132 -9.94 -5.57 -5.81
C TYR A 132 -8.78 -4.60 -5.96
N ASP A 133 -8.77 -3.86 -7.07
CA ASP A 133 -7.92 -2.70 -7.33
C ASP A 133 -6.40 -2.99 -7.24
N MET A 134 -5.98 -4.24 -7.51
CA MET A 134 -4.57 -4.61 -7.61
C MET A 134 -3.95 -4.16 -8.95
N SER A 135 -4.77 -3.71 -9.90
CA SER A 135 -4.37 -3.07 -11.16
C SER A 135 -5.03 -1.71 -11.24
N GLY A 136 -4.26 -0.63 -11.39
CA GLY A 136 -4.74 0.75 -11.50
C GLY A 136 -5.25 1.36 -10.19
N ASN A 137 -6.12 2.31 -10.28
CA ASN A 137 -6.66 3.18 -9.24
C ASN A 137 -5.54 4.04 -8.60
N VAL A 138 -4.83 3.52 -7.60
CA VAL A 138 -3.65 4.16 -7.00
C VAL A 138 -2.52 3.17 -6.87
N TYR A 139 -1.28 3.63 -7.01
CA TYR A 139 -0.12 2.85 -6.62
C TYR A 139 -0.17 2.51 -5.14
N GLU A 140 0.43 1.41 -4.76
CA GLU A 140 0.42 0.92 -3.38
C GLU A 140 1.84 0.70 -2.87
N TRP A 141 2.18 1.37 -1.76
CA TRP A 141 3.45 1.18 -1.10
C TRP A 141 3.69 -0.27 -0.68
N CYS A 142 4.89 -0.78 -0.97
CA CYS A 142 5.43 -2.02 -0.43
C CYS A 142 6.55 -1.74 0.57
N TRP A 143 6.91 -2.76 1.35
CA TRP A 143 7.98 -2.66 2.34
C TRP A 143 9.36 -2.51 1.71
N ASP A 144 9.63 -3.16 0.58
CA ASP A 144 10.94 -3.39 0.02
C ASP A 144 11.62 -2.12 -0.49
N LEU A 145 12.96 -2.12 -0.46
CA LEU A 145 13.79 -1.19 -1.21
C LEU A 145 13.73 -1.51 -2.70
N CYS A 146 13.92 -0.49 -3.54
CA CYS A 146 14.08 -0.68 -4.98
C CYS A 146 15.40 -1.38 -5.31
N ASP A 147 16.46 -0.95 -4.64
CA ASP A 147 17.80 -1.54 -4.65
C ASP A 147 18.52 -1.20 -3.32
N GLU A 148 19.63 -1.86 -3.02
CA GLU A 148 20.36 -1.67 -1.77
C GLU A 148 21.12 -0.33 -1.69
N GLU A 149 21.40 0.30 -2.82
CA GLU A 149 22.16 1.56 -2.92
C GLU A 149 21.25 2.78 -2.82
N ASN A 150 19.93 2.59 -3.00
CA ASN A 150 18.94 3.64 -3.08
C ASN A 150 17.91 3.54 -1.97
N PRO A 151 17.60 4.63 -1.25
CA PRO A 151 16.58 4.62 -0.20
C PRO A 151 15.14 4.53 -0.73
N HIS A 152 14.97 4.39 -2.04
CA HIS A 152 13.65 4.32 -2.67
C HIS A 152 12.91 3.05 -2.25
N ARG A 153 11.61 3.19 -2.01
CA ARG A 153 10.71 2.09 -1.68
C ARG A 153 9.90 1.67 -2.90
N ARG A 154 9.60 0.39 -2.98
CA ARG A 154 8.71 -0.15 -4.01
C ARG A 154 7.28 0.33 -3.81
N PHE A 155 6.63 0.61 -4.91
CA PHE A 155 5.18 0.70 -5.03
C PHE A 155 4.72 -0.03 -6.28
N ARG A 156 3.50 -0.55 -6.27
CA ARG A 156 3.01 -1.48 -7.27
C ARG A 156 1.60 -1.11 -7.75
N GLY A 157 1.17 -1.74 -8.85
CA GLY A 157 -0.20 -1.73 -9.33
C GLY A 157 -0.52 -0.73 -10.42
N GLY A 158 0.29 0.30 -10.62
CA GLY A 158 -0.10 1.42 -11.47
C GLY A 158 -1.17 2.30 -10.81
N SER A 159 -1.64 3.31 -11.51
CA SER A 159 -2.63 4.23 -10.98
C SER A 159 -3.46 4.87 -12.09
N PHE A 160 -4.46 5.68 -11.70
CA PHE A 160 -5.34 6.42 -12.62
C PHE A 160 -4.60 7.40 -13.55
N VAL A 161 -3.36 7.80 -13.23
CA VAL A 161 -2.55 8.67 -14.09
C VAL A 161 -1.76 7.92 -15.15
N ASN A 162 -1.65 6.61 -15.04
CA ASN A 162 -0.81 5.78 -15.91
C ASN A 162 -1.59 5.20 -17.08
N ILE A 163 -0.90 4.93 -18.19
CA ILE A 163 -1.43 4.11 -19.28
C ILE A 163 -1.52 2.63 -18.83
N PRO A 164 -2.32 1.79 -19.52
CA PRO A 164 -2.52 0.38 -19.15
C PRO A 164 -1.25 -0.43 -18.86
N ASP A 165 -0.18 -0.23 -19.62
CA ASP A 165 1.07 -1.00 -19.51
C ASP A 165 1.71 -0.92 -18.11
N TYR A 166 1.46 0.15 -17.37
CA TYR A 166 1.94 0.35 -16.00
C TYR A 166 1.05 -0.34 -14.95
N CYS A 167 -0.14 -0.81 -15.34
CA CYS A 167 -1.09 -1.47 -14.43
C CYS A 167 -0.98 -3.00 -14.45
N THR A 168 0.01 -3.56 -15.18
CA THR A 168 0.22 -5.01 -15.22
C THR A 168 0.71 -5.56 -13.88
N VAL A 169 0.40 -6.82 -13.57
CA VAL A 169 0.80 -7.46 -12.31
C VAL A 169 2.32 -7.56 -12.14
N THR A 170 3.09 -7.50 -13.22
CA THR A 170 4.55 -7.61 -13.20
C THR A 170 5.27 -6.26 -13.28
N PHE A 171 4.56 -5.17 -13.59
CA PHE A 171 5.21 -3.86 -13.71
C PHE A 171 5.80 -3.39 -12.37
N ARG A 172 7.04 -2.91 -12.42
CA ARG A 172 7.81 -2.43 -11.26
C ARG A 172 8.29 -1.01 -11.51
N ASP A 173 7.86 -0.07 -10.69
CA ASP A 173 8.37 1.29 -10.70
C ASP A 173 9.47 1.45 -9.64
N ASN A 174 10.49 2.26 -9.94
CA ASN A 174 11.70 2.42 -9.12
C ASN A 174 11.86 3.83 -8.55
N LEU A 175 10.83 4.68 -8.57
CA LEU A 175 10.94 6.12 -8.24
C LEU A 175 10.33 6.51 -6.89
N GLY A 176 10.11 5.57 -5.98
CA GLY A 176 9.45 5.80 -4.71
C GLY A 176 10.33 6.40 -3.61
N TYR A 177 10.58 7.72 -3.63
CA TYR A 177 11.14 8.37 -2.44
C TYR A 177 10.21 8.15 -1.25
N PRO A 178 10.69 7.59 -0.12
CA PRO A 178 9.82 7.17 0.98
C PRO A 178 9.08 8.33 1.67
N SER A 179 9.54 9.57 1.50
CA SER A 179 8.89 10.79 1.99
C SER A 179 7.84 11.38 1.05
N ASN A 180 7.72 10.87 -0.19
CA ASN A 180 6.75 11.39 -1.15
C ASN A 180 5.32 11.16 -0.68
N ARG A 181 4.50 12.21 -0.83
CA ARG A 181 3.05 12.18 -0.67
C ARG A 181 2.44 12.63 -1.99
N LEU A 182 1.89 11.69 -2.75
CA LEU A 182 1.33 11.93 -4.08
C LEU A 182 -0.13 11.49 -4.14
N ASN A 183 -0.92 12.21 -4.92
CA ASN A 183 -2.36 11.94 -5.08
C ASN A 183 -2.68 10.64 -5.84
N CYS A 184 -1.65 9.95 -6.31
CA CYS A 184 -1.76 8.69 -7.04
C CYS A 184 -1.11 7.51 -6.29
N ILE A 185 -0.64 7.72 -5.05
CA ILE A 185 -0.03 6.67 -4.22
C ILE A 185 -0.78 6.54 -2.90
N GLY A 186 -1.23 5.32 -2.63
CA GLY A 186 -1.85 4.89 -1.39
C GLY A 186 -1.17 3.63 -0.84
N PHE A 187 -1.95 2.76 -0.21
CA PHE A 187 -1.43 1.52 0.37
C PHE A 187 -2.52 0.48 0.61
N ARG A 188 -2.09 -0.76 0.75
CA ARG A 188 -2.91 -1.83 1.35
C ARG A 188 -2.19 -2.49 2.51
N LEU A 189 -2.94 -3.22 3.32
CA LEU A 189 -2.43 -3.88 4.51
C LEU A 189 -2.16 -5.36 4.24
N ALA A 190 -1.08 -5.84 4.83
CA ALA A 190 -0.86 -7.26 5.10
C ALA A 190 -0.88 -7.51 6.61
N ARG A 191 -1.12 -8.75 7.00
CA ARG A 191 -1.03 -9.22 8.40
C ARG A 191 -0.53 -10.66 8.41
N GLY A 192 0.26 -10.99 9.40
CA GLY A 192 0.88 -12.31 9.55
C GLY A 192 2.39 -12.21 9.68
N ALA A 193 3.04 -13.34 9.94
CA ALA A 193 4.49 -13.40 10.07
C ALA A 193 5.20 -12.98 8.77
N TRP A 194 6.39 -12.43 8.93
CA TRP A 194 7.33 -12.27 7.83
C TRP A 194 7.91 -13.66 7.50
N ASN A 195 7.73 -14.12 6.27
CA ASN A 195 8.32 -15.36 5.76
C ASN A 195 9.55 -15.05 4.93
#